data_49731f7feba010e88682d4ba6f78316c
#
_entry.id   49731f7feba010e88682d4ba6f78316c
#
_cell.length_a   1.000
_cell.length_b   1.000
_cell.length_c   1.000
_cell.angle_alpha   90.00
_cell.angle_beta   90.00
_cell.angle_gamma   90.00
#
_symmetry.space_group_name_H-M   'P 1'
#
loop_
_entity.id
_entity.type
_entity.pdbx_description
1 polymer ?
#
loop_
_entity_poly.entity_id
_entity_poly.type
_entity_poly.pdbx_seq_one_letter_code
_entity_poly.pdbx_strand_id
1 'polypeptide(L)'
;MGFEGSTTTTAVLGMDGFVLVGAEEIDGELVMTVETTVTKVGCPACGTRAQSKGRREVAVRDTPSGGRAVRVVWRKRLWRCPDSDCDTKAWSESATAIAPRASLSHRAKADICTQVGRHARSVAAVARDYGVGWDTAMGAVEELGRPLVDDPDRIHPVQTLGADETSFRAGKASSHRTSYVTGLVDTQEAFLLDVIEGRDAADLDKWLGVQDQQWLEGVTSVAIDLHEGKAGARPMTKP
;
A
#
# COMPACT_ATOMS: atom_id res chain seq x y z
N MET A 1 35.16 -0.83 -24.82
CA MET A 1 34.73 0.45 -24.23
C MET A 1 33.54 0.10 -23.31
N GLY A 2 33.79 0.09 -21.98
CA GLY A 2 32.78 -0.19 -21.00
C GLY A 2 31.88 1.03 -20.80
N PHE A 3 30.58 0.82 -20.81
CA PHE A 3 29.59 1.85 -20.53
C PHE A 3 29.67 2.25 -19.03
N GLU A 4 30.38 3.34 -18.72
CA GLU A 4 30.30 4.02 -17.41
C GLU A 4 28.97 4.79 -17.20
N GLY A 5 28.02 4.67 -18.13
CA GLY A 5 26.70 5.29 -18.09
C GLY A 5 25.69 4.64 -17.13
N SER A 6 26.05 3.50 -16.49
CA SER A 6 25.13 2.73 -15.67
C SER A 6 24.73 3.39 -14.35
N THR A 7 25.62 4.18 -13.72
CA THR A 7 25.41 4.70 -12.36
C THR A 7 24.42 5.86 -12.33
N THR A 8 24.47 6.77 -13.29
CA THR A 8 23.60 7.95 -13.32
C THR A 8 22.16 7.59 -13.73
N THR A 9 21.99 6.74 -14.74
CA THR A 9 20.67 6.26 -15.18
C THR A 9 19.97 5.38 -14.14
N THR A 10 20.73 4.58 -13.40
CA THR A 10 20.20 3.75 -12.29
C THR A 10 19.74 4.63 -11.13
N ALA A 11 20.53 5.66 -10.78
CA ALA A 11 20.17 6.62 -9.73
C ALA A 11 18.91 7.42 -10.08
N VAL A 12 18.76 7.86 -11.32
CA VAL A 12 17.57 8.58 -11.80
C VAL A 12 16.35 7.69 -11.84
N LEU A 13 16.51 6.42 -12.24
CA LEU A 13 15.41 5.45 -12.24
C LEU A 13 14.93 5.14 -10.81
N GLY A 14 15.85 5.09 -9.83
CA GLY A 14 15.55 4.75 -8.44
C GLY A 14 14.89 3.37 -8.27
N MET A 15 15.22 2.42 -9.15
CA MET A 15 14.71 1.04 -9.11
C MET A 15 15.90 0.08 -9.07
N ASP A 16 16.16 -0.48 -7.89
CA ASP A 16 17.30 -1.37 -7.67
C ASP A 16 17.26 -2.59 -8.57
N GLY A 17 18.42 -2.94 -9.10
CA GLY A 17 18.59 -4.09 -9.98
C GLY A 17 18.14 -3.86 -11.44
N PHE A 18 17.72 -2.63 -11.79
CA PHE A 18 17.34 -2.26 -13.16
C PHE A 18 18.22 -1.16 -13.74
N VAL A 19 18.33 -1.16 -15.05
CA VAL A 19 18.92 -0.08 -15.85
C VAL A 19 17.86 0.46 -16.82
N LEU A 20 17.84 1.77 -17.00
CA LEU A 20 17.01 2.43 -18.01
C LEU A 20 17.66 2.23 -19.38
N VAL A 21 16.91 1.64 -20.30
CA VAL A 21 17.32 1.39 -21.70
C VAL A 21 16.82 2.48 -22.63
N GLY A 22 15.64 3.04 -22.33
CA GLY A 22 15.02 4.11 -23.08
C GLY A 22 13.90 4.78 -22.28
N ALA A 23 13.60 6.03 -22.65
CA ALA A 23 12.45 6.75 -22.11
C ALA A 23 11.85 7.60 -23.24
N GLU A 24 10.53 7.59 -23.33
CA GLU A 24 9.77 8.34 -24.34
C GLU A 24 8.45 8.81 -23.74
N GLU A 25 7.88 9.85 -24.32
CA GLU A 25 6.54 10.32 -23.96
C GLU A 25 5.55 9.82 -25.02
N ILE A 26 4.53 9.08 -24.56
CA ILE A 26 3.48 8.54 -25.42
C ILE A 26 2.13 8.91 -24.81
N ASP A 27 1.30 9.65 -25.54
CA ASP A 27 -0.06 10.05 -25.13
C ASP A 27 -0.09 10.75 -23.74
N GLY A 28 0.96 11.54 -23.43
CA GLY A 28 1.08 12.26 -22.16
C GLY A 28 1.57 11.39 -20.97
N GLU A 29 1.89 10.12 -21.22
CA GLU A 29 2.52 9.23 -20.22
C GLU A 29 4.03 9.14 -20.47
N LEU A 30 4.81 9.01 -19.41
CA LEU A 30 6.23 8.69 -19.51
C LEU A 30 6.40 7.16 -19.54
N VAL A 31 6.86 6.64 -20.69
CA VAL A 31 7.14 5.22 -20.89
C VAL A 31 8.64 4.98 -20.70
N MET A 32 9.01 4.20 -19.70
CA MET A 32 10.39 3.84 -19.39
C MET A 32 10.65 2.38 -19.74
N THR A 33 11.53 2.12 -20.69
CA THR A 33 11.98 0.76 -21.01
C THR A 33 13.18 0.41 -20.13
N VAL A 34 13.09 -0.72 -19.42
CA VAL A 34 14.10 -1.16 -18.45
C VAL A 34 14.53 -2.60 -18.67
N GLU A 35 15.75 -2.93 -18.28
CA GLU A 35 16.28 -4.29 -18.17
C GLU A 35 16.92 -4.50 -16.80
N THR A 36 17.01 -5.76 -16.35
CA THR A 36 17.76 -6.07 -15.13
C THR A 36 19.27 -5.99 -15.40
N THR A 37 20.02 -5.61 -14.36
CA THR A 37 21.49 -5.57 -14.41
C THR A 37 22.14 -6.95 -14.49
N VAL A 38 21.43 -8.00 -14.05
CA VAL A 38 21.92 -9.38 -14.05
C VAL A 38 21.91 -9.96 -15.44
N THR A 39 23.08 -10.24 -16.00
CA THR A 39 23.26 -10.77 -17.36
C THR A 39 23.71 -12.22 -17.42
N LYS A 40 24.05 -12.81 -16.27
CA LYS A 40 24.54 -14.20 -16.17
C LYS A 40 23.87 -14.86 -14.98
N VAL A 41 23.22 -16.00 -15.19
CA VAL A 41 22.54 -16.77 -14.13
C VAL A 41 22.84 -18.25 -14.29
N GLY A 42 22.80 -18.98 -13.17
CA GLY A 42 22.78 -20.45 -13.15
C GLY A 42 21.35 -20.97 -13.25
N CYS A 43 21.21 -22.19 -13.70
CA CYS A 43 19.93 -22.90 -13.63
C CYS A 43 19.53 -23.09 -12.16
N PRO A 44 18.27 -22.78 -11.78
CA PRO A 44 17.84 -22.92 -10.39
C PRO A 44 17.82 -24.37 -9.87
N ALA A 45 17.80 -25.36 -10.77
CA ALA A 45 17.80 -26.76 -10.38
C ALA A 45 19.21 -27.38 -10.35
N CYS A 46 20.03 -27.19 -11.41
CA CYS A 46 21.33 -27.86 -11.53
C CYS A 46 22.54 -26.93 -11.46
N GLY A 47 22.35 -25.61 -11.38
CA GLY A 47 23.44 -24.63 -11.31
C GLY A 47 24.16 -24.38 -12.65
N THR A 48 23.93 -25.17 -13.69
CA THR A 48 24.56 -25.00 -15.01
C THR A 48 24.26 -23.62 -15.58
N ARG A 49 25.29 -22.97 -16.14
CA ARG A 49 25.14 -21.63 -16.72
C ARG A 49 24.03 -21.57 -17.76
N ALA A 50 23.02 -20.74 -17.51
CA ALA A 50 21.87 -20.58 -18.38
C ALA A 50 22.24 -19.93 -19.73
N GLN A 51 21.47 -20.30 -20.75
CA GLN A 51 21.50 -19.66 -22.06
C GLN A 51 20.28 -18.76 -22.24
N SER A 52 20.47 -17.65 -22.98
CA SER A 52 19.36 -16.77 -23.31
C SER A 52 18.38 -17.49 -24.27
N LYS A 53 17.08 -17.41 -23.95
CA LYS A 53 15.97 -17.88 -24.79
C LYS A 53 15.22 -16.70 -25.45
N GLY A 54 15.67 -15.46 -25.21
CA GLY A 54 15.02 -14.25 -25.70
C GLY A 54 14.52 -13.35 -24.58
N ARG A 55 13.62 -12.44 -24.90
CA ARG A 55 12.98 -11.50 -23.98
C ARG A 55 11.49 -11.45 -24.24
N ARG A 56 10.74 -11.05 -23.24
CA ARG A 56 9.34 -10.62 -23.36
C ARG A 56 9.15 -9.31 -22.63
N GLU A 57 8.22 -8.50 -23.05
CA GLU A 57 7.87 -7.27 -22.38
C GLU A 57 6.79 -7.52 -21.34
N VAL A 58 6.95 -6.86 -20.20
CA VAL A 58 5.98 -6.82 -19.10
C VAL A 58 5.83 -5.36 -18.71
N ALA A 59 4.62 -4.83 -18.82
CA ALA A 59 4.34 -3.44 -18.47
C ALA A 59 3.69 -3.37 -17.08
N VAL A 60 4.14 -2.42 -16.26
CA VAL A 60 3.56 -2.07 -14.96
C VAL A 60 3.48 -0.56 -14.82
N ARG A 61 2.55 -0.07 -13.99
CA ARG A 61 2.53 1.33 -13.56
C ARG A 61 3.55 1.56 -12.47
N ASP A 62 4.13 2.75 -12.47
CA ASP A 62 5.15 3.16 -11.51
C ASP A 62 4.84 4.54 -10.94
N THR A 63 5.65 5.03 -10.00
CA THR A 63 5.47 6.35 -9.38
C THR A 63 5.48 7.44 -10.44
N PRO A 64 4.53 8.40 -10.40
CA PRO A 64 4.48 9.52 -11.34
C PRO A 64 5.76 10.34 -11.36
N SER A 65 6.11 10.87 -12.51
CA SER A 65 7.30 11.70 -12.68
C SER A 65 7.02 12.92 -13.55
N GLY A 66 7.40 14.09 -13.05
CA GLY A 66 7.18 15.36 -13.77
C GLY A 66 5.70 15.65 -14.06
N GLY A 67 4.79 15.26 -13.15
CA GLY A 67 3.35 15.43 -13.33
C GLY A 67 2.68 14.46 -14.30
N ARG A 68 3.41 13.46 -14.80
CA ARG A 68 2.92 12.45 -15.76
C ARG A 68 2.83 11.08 -15.10
N ALA A 69 1.81 10.30 -15.46
CA ALA A 69 1.78 8.89 -15.15
C ALA A 69 2.97 8.16 -15.78
N VAL A 70 3.52 7.18 -15.10
CA VAL A 70 4.69 6.43 -15.55
C VAL A 70 4.30 4.99 -15.83
N ARG A 71 4.70 4.51 -17.02
CA ARG A 71 4.61 3.10 -17.41
C ARG A 71 6.02 2.54 -17.59
N VAL A 72 6.38 1.57 -16.77
CA VAL A 72 7.64 0.83 -16.90
C VAL A 72 7.40 -0.39 -17.78
N VAL A 73 8.14 -0.51 -18.86
CA VAL A 73 8.17 -1.66 -19.76
C VAL A 73 9.45 -2.45 -19.49
N TRP A 74 9.30 -3.54 -18.76
CA TRP A 74 10.42 -4.41 -18.44
C TRP A 74 10.65 -5.42 -19.56
N ARG A 75 11.78 -5.32 -20.24
CA ARG A 75 12.25 -6.31 -21.24
C ARG A 75 12.83 -7.51 -20.52
N LYS A 76 11.93 -8.33 -19.98
CA LYS A 76 12.18 -9.47 -19.11
C LYS A 76 12.89 -10.59 -19.86
N ARG A 77 14.04 -11.04 -19.35
CA ARG A 77 14.81 -12.13 -19.98
C ARG A 77 14.15 -13.48 -19.75
N LEU A 78 14.24 -14.31 -20.77
CA LEU A 78 13.89 -15.72 -20.73
C LEU A 78 15.17 -16.52 -20.80
N TRP A 79 15.28 -17.54 -19.95
CA TRP A 79 16.42 -18.40 -19.83
C TRP A 79 16.08 -19.85 -20.16
N ARG A 80 17.06 -20.62 -20.60
CA ARG A 80 16.96 -22.06 -20.72
C ARG A 80 18.17 -22.75 -20.11
N CYS A 81 17.97 -23.92 -19.56
CA CYS A 81 19.05 -24.81 -19.17
C CYS A 81 19.58 -25.51 -20.42
N PRO A 82 20.90 -25.51 -20.67
CA PRO A 82 21.50 -26.27 -21.78
C PRO A 82 21.66 -27.75 -21.46
N ASP A 83 21.58 -28.14 -20.19
CA ASP A 83 21.71 -29.51 -19.73
C ASP A 83 20.46 -30.33 -20.09
N SER A 84 20.65 -31.38 -20.92
CA SER A 84 19.56 -32.24 -21.38
C SER A 84 18.93 -33.07 -20.26
N ASP A 85 19.68 -33.37 -19.21
CA ASP A 85 19.26 -34.22 -18.11
C ASP A 85 18.60 -33.43 -16.97
N CYS A 86 18.65 -32.11 -17.05
CA CYS A 86 18.01 -31.24 -16.07
C CYS A 86 16.49 -31.13 -16.30
N ASP A 87 15.69 -31.25 -15.24
CA ASP A 87 14.23 -31.12 -15.29
C ASP A 87 13.78 -29.71 -15.65
N THR A 88 14.55 -28.69 -15.26
CA THR A 88 14.24 -27.29 -15.57
C THR A 88 14.67 -26.94 -16.99
N LYS A 89 13.73 -26.91 -17.91
CA LYS A 89 14.04 -26.61 -19.32
C LYS A 89 14.12 -25.10 -19.60
N ALA A 90 13.25 -24.31 -19.03
CA ALA A 90 13.23 -22.86 -19.23
C ALA A 90 12.50 -22.13 -18.09
N TRP A 91 12.91 -20.87 -17.87
CA TRP A 91 12.27 -19.99 -16.88
C TRP A 91 12.41 -18.53 -17.31
N SER A 92 11.67 -17.65 -16.68
CA SER A 92 11.85 -16.21 -16.81
C SER A 92 12.55 -15.64 -15.60
N GLU A 93 13.34 -14.60 -15.77
CA GLU A 93 13.93 -13.87 -14.65
C GLU A 93 12.84 -13.33 -13.70
N SER A 94 13.22 -13.08 -12.45
CA SER A 94 12.39 -12.43 -11.43
C SER A 94 13.13 -11.22 -10.86
N ALA A 95 12.39 -10.25 -10.37
CA ALA A 95 12.94 -9.09 -9.68
C ALA A 95 11.97 -8.69 -8.56
N THR A 96 12.52 -8.24 -7.43
CA THR A 96 11.73 -7.84 -6.26
C THR A 96 10.89 -6.60 -6.51
N ALA A 97 11.38 -5.68 -7.35
CA ALA A 97 10.67 -4.44 -7.65
C ALA A 97 9.37 -4.63 -8.45
N ILE A 98 9.22 -5.77 -9.17
CA ILE A 98 8.05 -6.08 -9.97
C ILE A 98 7.65 -7.54 -9.74
N ALA A 99 6.61 -7.75 -8.96
CA ALA A 99 6.09 -9.08 -8.67
C ALA A 99 5.51 -9.76 -9.93
N PRO A 100 5.44 -11.10 -9.97
CA PRO A 100 4.77 -11.79 -11.07
C PRO A 100 3.32 -11.35 -11.23
N ARG A 101 2.91 -11.03 -12.47
CA ARG A 101 1.55 -10.57 -12.83
C ARG A 101 1.09 -9.26 -12.16
N ALA A 102 2.00 -8.50 -11.56
CA ALA A 102 1.66 -7.22 -10.97
C ALA A 102 1.26 -6.19 -12.04
N SER A 103 0.30 -5.34 -11.70
CA SER A 103 -0.07 -4.13 -12.46
C SER A 103 0.71 -2.89 -12.01
N LEU A 104 1.26 -2.92 -10.78
CA LEU A 104 2.02 -1.87 -10.14
C LEU A 104 3.41 -2.37 -9.76
N SER A 105 4.42 -1.50 -9.83
CA SER A 105 5.71 -1.74 -9.19
C SER A 105 5.54 -1.75 -7.67
N HIS A 106 6.47 -2.38 -6.94
CA HIS A 106 6.42 -2.43 -5.48
C HIS A 106 6.45 -1.03 -4.85
N ARG A 107 7.31 -0.13 -5.38
CA ARG A 107 7.38 1.25 -4.90
C ARG A 107 6.12 2.05 -5.21
N ALA A 108 5.48 1.81 -6.36
CA ALA A 108 4.21 2.46 -6.69
C ALA A 108 3.09 2.07 -5.71
N LYS A 109 3.00 0.79 -5.32
CA LYS A 109 2.07 0.35 -4.29
C LYS A 109 2.33 1.04 -2.96
N ALA A 110 3.60 1.10 -2.52
CA ALA A 110 3.98 1.74 -1.27
C ALA A 110 3.67 3.24 -1.27
N ASP A 111 3.94 3.93 -2.38
CA ASP A 111 3.64 5.36 -2.49
C ASP A 111 2.13 5.62 -2.56
N ILE A 112 1.35 4.84 -3.32
CA ILE A 112 -0.13 4.94 -3.32
C ILE A 112 -0.69 4.80 -1.90
N CYS A 113 -0.23 3.80 -1.14
CA CYS A 113 -0.64 3.61 0.25
C CYS A 113 -0.28 4.83 1.11
N THR A 114 0.90 5.41 0.93
CA THR A 114 1.35 6.61 1.63
C THR A 114 0.52 7.85 1.26
N GLN A 115 0.26 8.06 -0.04
CA GLN A 115 -0.54 9.19 -0.53
C GLN A 115 -1.96 9.20 0.03
N VAL A 116 -2.57 8.03 0.12
CA VAL A 116 -3.93 7.89 0.68
C VAL A 116 -3.89 7.92 2.21
N GLY A 117 -3.04 7.09 2.83
CA GLY A 117 -3.05 6.87 4.28
C GLY A 117 -2.43 8.02 5.08
N ARG A 118 -1.29 8.57 4.64
CA ARG A 118 -0.59 9.65 5.36
C ARG A 118 -0.96 11.05 4.87
N HIS A 119 -1.17 11.20 3.56
CA HIS A 119 -1.42 12.51 2.96
C HIS A 119 -2.90 12.78 2.74
N ALA A 120 -3.79 11.89 3.19
CA ALA A 120 -5.25 12.02 3.13
C ALA A 120 -5.79 12.36 1.72
N ARG A 121 -5.08 11.92 0.66
CA ARG A 121 -5.53 12.11 -0.70
C ARG A 121 -6.64 11.10 -1.03
N SER A 122 -7.64 11.52 -1.81
CA SER A 122 -8.66 10.58 -2.24
C SER A 122 -8.08 9.51 -3.17
N VAL A 123 -8.52 8.25 -3.01
CA VAL A 123 -8.11 7.13 -3.87
C VAL A 123 -8.30 7.45 -5.35
N ALA A 124 -9.42 8.13 -5.71
CA ALA A 124 -9.70 8.51 -7.08
C ALA A 124 -8.70 9.53 -7.65
N ALA A 125 -8.20 10.47 -6.84
CA ALA A 125 -7.17 11.42 -7.27
C ALA A 125 -5.82 10.72 -7.47
N VAL A 126 -5.44 9.85 -6.53
CA VAL A 126 -4.21 9.06 -6.62
C VAL A 126 -4.27 8.11 -7.83
N ALA A 127 -5.37 7.40 -8.03
CA ALA A 127 -5.56 6.51 -9.18
C ALA A 127 -5.34 7.22 -10.52
N ARG A 128 -5.85 8.46 -10.67
CA ARG A 128 -5.62 9.29 -11.87
C ARG A 128 -4.15 9.62 -12.08
N ASP A 129 -3.44 10.03 -11.04
CA ASP A 129 -2.02 10.38 -11.14
C ASP A 129 -1.15 9.19 -11.59
N TYR A 130 -1.53 7.98 -11.17
CA TYR A 130 -0.83 6.74 -11.54
C TYR A 130 -1.33 6.13 -12.86
N GLY A 131 -2.39 6.66 -13.46
CA GLY A 131 -3.02 6.10 -14.65
C GLY A 131 -3.60 4.70 -14.43
N VAL A 132 -4.20 4.44 -13.25
CA VAL A 132 -4.82 3.16 -12.89
C VAL A 132 -6.30 3.33 -12.54
N GLY A 133 -7.03 2.21 -12.48
CA GLY A 133 -8.38 2.20 -11.96
C GLY A 133 -8.43 2.37 -10.43
N TRP A 134 -9.56 2.82 -9.93
CA TRP A 134 -9.81 3.00 -8.50
C TRP A 134 -9.54 1.72 -7.71
N ASP A 135 -10.02 0.56 -8.19
CA ASP A 135 -9.83 -0.74 -7.53
C ASP A 135 -8.35 -1.14 -7.43
N THR A 136 -7.55 -0.80 -8.45
CA THR A 136 -6.11 -1.07 -8.42
C THR A 136 -5.40 -0.23 -7.35
N ALA A 137 -5.75 1.04 -7.24
CA ALA A 137 -5.20 1.93 -6.22
C ALA A 137 -5.68 1.53 -4.82
N MET A 138 -6.98 1.23 -4.65
CA MET A 138 -7.53 0.78 -3.37
C MET A 138 -6.95 -0.55 -2.94
N GLY A 139 -6.77 -1.51 -3.87
CA GLY A 139 -6.11 -2.78 -3.58
C GLY A 139 -4.68 -2.63 -3.05
N ALA A 140 -3.92 -1.64 -3.54
CA ALA A 140 -2.60 -1.34 -2.99
C ALA A 140 -2.69 -0.76 -1.56
N VAL A 141 -3.69 0.09 -1.29
CA VAL A 141 -3.96 0.63 0.06
C VAL A 141 -4.34 -0.49 1.02
N GLU A 142 -5.23 -1.40 0.61
CA GLU A 142 -5.64 -2.53 1.45
C GLU A 142 -4.50 -3.51 1.71
N GLU A 143 -3.71 -3.86 0.67
CA GLU A 143 -2.60 -4.82 0.78
C GLU A 143 -1.53 -4.35 1.78
N LEU A 144 -1.17 -3.05 1.74
CA LEU A 144 -0.08 -2.51 2.55
C LEU A 144 -0.56 -1.76 3.80
N GLY A 145 -1.77 -1.22 3.78
CA GLY A 145 -2.33 -0.47 4.90
C GLY A 145 -2.98 -1.37 5.95
N ARG A 146 -3.63 -2.46 5.54
CA ARG A 146 -4.29 -3.37 6.49
C ARG A 146 -3.38 -3.88 7.60
N PRO A 147 -2.16 -4.39 7.33
CA PRO A 147 -1.26 -4.79 8.41
C PRO A 147 -0.89 -3.67 9.39
N LEU A 148 -0.92 -2.42 8.93
CA LEU A 148 -0.61 -1.26 9.78
C LEU A 148 -1.78 -0.86 10.68
N VAL A 149 -3.03 -1.03 10.21
CA VAL A 149 -4.22 -0.68 11.00
C VAL A 149 -4.71 -1.84 11.86
N ASP A 150 -4.40 -3.08 11.47
CA ASP A 150 -4.74 -4.28 12.24
C ASP A 150 -3.67 -4.62 13.32
N ASP A 151 -2.59 -3.82 13.42
CA ASP A 151 -1.54 -4.00 14.41
C ASP A 151 -2.11 -3.67 15.83
N PRO A 152 -2.20 -4.64 16.75
CA PRO A 152 -2.70 -4.41 18.09
C PRO A 152 -1.86 -3.42 18.90
N ASP A 153 -0.54 -3.35 18.63
CA ASP A 153 0.38 -2.42 19.31
C ASP A 153 0.12 -0.96 18.94
N ARG A 154 -0.73 -0.71 17.93
CA ARG A 154 -1.16 0.63 17.55
C ARG A 154 -2.02 1.31 18.62
N ILE A 155 -2.74 0.54 19.42
CA ILE A 155 -3.55 1.04 20.53
C ILE A 155 -2.65 1.18 21.77
N HIS A 156 -1.90 2.28 21.82
CA HIS A 156 -1.02 2.59 22.93
C HIS A 156 -1.81 3.13 24.16
N PRO A 157 -1.23 3.14 25.37
CA PRO A 157 -1.85 3.76 26.54
C PRO A 157 -2.14 5.25 26.33
N VAL A 158 -3.34 5.70 26.69
CA VAL A 158 -3.77 7.09 26.56
C VAL A 158 -4.27 7.65 27.87
N GLN A 159 -4.10 8.96 28.09
CA GLN A 159 -4.65 9.64 29.25
C GLN A 159 -5.97 10.35 28.94
N THR A 160 -6.14 10.85 27.71
CA THR A 160 -7.36 11.53 27.30
C THR A 160 -7.88 10.92 26.00
N LEU A 161 -8.92 10.11 26.13
CA LEU A 161 -9.60 9.47 25.00
C LEU A 161 -10.62 10.44 24.40
N GLY A 162 -10.49 10.74 23.10
CA GLY A 162 -11.50 11.45 22.31
C GLY A 162 -12.37 10.48 21.55
N ALA A 163 -13.67 10.77 21.44
CA ALA A 163 -14.58 10.03 20.56
C ALA A 163 -15.46 11.01 19.79
N ASP A 164 -15.43 10.91 18.46
CA ASP A 164 -16.22 11.75 17.56
C ASP A 164 -16.87 10.92 16.46
N GLU A 165 -18.02 11.38 15.99
CA GLU A 165 -18.82 10.67 15.01
C GLU A 165 -18.66 11.26 13.61
N THR A 166 -18.51 10.38 12.64
CA THR A 166 -18.55 10.76 11.23
C THR A 166 -19.66 10.01 10.52
N SER A 167 -20.49 10.77 9.78
CA SER A 167 -21.57 10.19 9.00
C SER A 167 -21.11 9.85 7.58
N PHE A 168 -21.42 8.64 7.13
CA PHE A 168 -21.24 8.22 5.75
C PHE A 168 -22.60 7.99 5.09
N ARG A 169 -22.78 8.48 3.87
CA ARG A 169 -23.95 8.11 3.06
C ARG A 169 -23.73 6.73 2.46
N ALA A 170 -24.68 5.84 2.63
CA ALA A 170 -24.67 4.57 1.92
C ALA A 170 -24.68 4.82 0.40
N GLY A 171 -23.73 4.22 -0.32
CA GLY A 171 -23.49 4.45 -1.75
C GLY A 171 -24.58 3.95 -2.72
N LYS A 172 -25.74 3.47 -2.22
CA LYS A 172 -26.90 3.08 -3.04
C LYS A 172 -28.04 4.07 -2.84
N ALA A 173 -28.44 4.71 -3.94
CA ALA A 173 -29.55 5.67 -3.99
C ALA A 173 -30.91 5.13 -3.48
N SER A 174 -31.02 3.82 -3.21
CA SER A 174 -32.24 3.15 -2.73
C SER A 174 -32.33 3.01 -1.20
N SER A 175 -31.25 3.24 -0.45
CA SER A 175 -31.30 3.24 1.01
C SER A 175 -30.93 4.62 1.54
N HIS A 176 -31.92 5.39 2.01
CA HIS A 176 -31.69 6.67 2.70
C HIS A 176 -31.08 6.50 4.10
N ARG A 177 -30.42 5.37 4.39
CA ARG A 177 -29.77 5.12 5.67
C ARG A 177 -28.38 5.76 5.68
N THR A 178 -28.19 6.72 6.55
CA THR A 178 -26.88 7.24 6.90
C THR A 178 -26.19 6.22 7.79
N SER A 179 -24.99 5.76 7.41
CA SER A 179 -24.12 4.97 8.27
C SER A 179 -23.24 5.92 9.07
N TYR A 180 -22.98 5.57 10.31
CA TYR A 180 -22.08 6.31 11.20
C TYR A 180 -20.92 5.42 11.59
N VAL A 181 -19.76 6.05 11.80
CA VAL A 181 -18.61 5.48 12.48
C VAL A 181 -18.20 6.43 13.59
N THR A 182 -17.63 5.88 14.65
CA THR A 182 -17.02 6.66 15.72
C THR A 182 -15.52 6.52 15.65
N GLY A 183 -14.81 7.62 15.45
CA GLY A 183 -13.36 7.71 15.55
C GLY A 183 -12.94 7.82 17.01
N LEU A 184 -11.96 7.02 17.43
CA LEU A 184 -11.37 7.02 18.75
C LEU A 184 -9.95 7.55 18.66
N VAL A 185 -9.62 8.59 19.40
CA VAL A 185 -8.36 9.33 19.27
C VAL A 185 -7.68 9.54 20.61
N ASP A 186 -6.36 9.49 20.63
CA ASP A 186 -5.57 10.12 21.66
C ASP A 186 -5.54 11.63 21.35
N THR A 187 -6.19 12.43 22.22
CA THR A 187 -6.28 13.88 22.01
C THR A 187 -5.00 14.62 22.38
N GLN A 188 -4.07 14.00 23.11
CA GLN A 188 -2.80 14.59 23.47
C GLN A 188 -1.77 14.43 22.33
N GLU A 189 -1.71 13.25 21.76
CA GLU A 189 -0.79 12.93 20.65
C GLU A 189 -1.41 13.23 19.26
N ALA A 190 -2.69 13.62 19.20
CA ALA A 190 -3.47 13.77 17.97
C ALA A 190 -3.41 12.50 17.08
N PHE A 191 -3.53 11.33 17.69
CA PHE A 191 -3.40 10.04 17.07
C PHE A 191 -4.73 9.29 17.02
N LEU A 192 -5.10 8.77 15.83
CA LEU A 192 -6.30 7.95 15.65
C LEU A 192 -6.01 6.52 16.14
N LEU A 193 -6.64 6.15 17.24
CA LEU A 193 -6.52 4.81 17.83
C LEU A 193 -7.30 3.77 17.05
N ASP A 194 -8.58 4.09 16.76
CA ASP A 194 -9.46 3.14 16.07
C ASP A 194 -10.65 3.86 15.42
N VAL A 195 -11.37 3.14 14.54
CA VAL A 195 -12.63 3.56 13.95
C VAL A 195 -13.62 2.42 14.08
N ILE A 196 -14.64 2.60 14.90
CA ILE A 196 -15.68 1.61 15.13
C ILE A 196 -16.96 1.92 14.36
N GLU A 197 -17.68 0.89 13.93
CA GLU A 197 -18.99 1.05 13.30
C GLU A 197 -20.04 1.44 14.35
N GLY A 198 -20.90 2.39 13.97
CA GLY A 198 -21.98 2.87 14.84
C GLY A 198 -21.69 4.23 15.47
N ARG A 199 -22.62 4.70 16.30
CA ARG A 199 -22.55 5.98 17.01
C ARG A 199 -23.10 5.91 18.43
N ASP A 200 -23.63 4.76 18.82
CA ASP A 200 -24.33 4.62 20.09
C ASP A 200 -23.36 4.29 21.23
N ALA A 201 -23.74 4.62 22.46
CA ALA A 201 -22.96 4.31 23.64
C ALA A 201 -22.61 2.82 23.77
N ALA A 202 -23.50 1.95 23.28
CA ALA A 202 -23.28 0.49 23.27
C ALA A 202 -22.11 0.08 22.35
N ASP A 203 -21.88 0.79 21.23
CA ASP A 203 -20.77 0.51 20.33
C ASP A 203 -19.45 0.88 20.99
N LEU A 204 -19.41 2.02 21.69
CA LEU A 204 -18.25 2.44 22.46
C LEU A 204 -18.00 1.50 23.66
N ASP A 205 -19.05 1.12 24.41
CA ASP A 205 -18.93 0.17 25.53
C ASP A 205 -18.37 -1.19 25.09
N LYS A 206 -18.78 -1.66 23.90
CA LYS A 206 -18.26 -2.90 23.31
C LYS A 206 -16.77 -2.78 23.01
N TRP A 207 -16.33 -1.66 22.45
CA TRP A 207 -14.91 -1.42 22.15
C TRP A 207 -14.08 -1.28 23.43
N LEU A 208 -14.57 -0.55 24.43
CA LEU A 208 -13.92 -0.43 25.75
C LEU A 208 -13.82 -1.80 26.45
N GLY A 209 -14.83 -2.65 26.30
CA GLY A 209 -14.89 -3.97 26.94
C GLY A 209 -13.84 -4.99 26.43
N VAL A 210 -13.15 -4.72 25.32
CA VAL A 210 -12.05 -5.55 24.82
C VAL A 210 -10.67 -5.01 25.16
N GLN A 211 -10.59 -3.79 25.74
CA GLN A 211 -9.34 -3.23 26.22
C GLN A 211 -8.93 -3.86 27.55
N ASP A 212 -7.61 -3.97 27.79
CA ASP A 212 -7.13 -4.49 29.06
C ASP A 212 -7.39 -3.50 30.22
N GLN A 213 -7.44 -4.04 31.43
CA GLN A 213 -7.76 -3.26 32.64
C GLN A 213 -6.72 -2.16 32.88
N GLN A 214 -5.43 -2.42 32.63
CA GLN A 214 -4.36 -1.44 32.85
C GLN A 214 -4.50 -0.26 31.88
N TRP A 215 -4.88 -0.54 30.63
CA TRP A 215 -5.16 0.48 29.62
C TRP A 215 -6.33 1.38 30.07
N LEU A 216 -7.43 0.77 30.51
CA LEU A 216 -8.62 1.50 30.99
C LEU A 216 -8.31 2.38 32.21
N GLU A 217 -7.50 1.89 33.16
CA GLU A 217 -7.06 2.65 34.33
C GLU A 217 -6.16 3.85 33.98
N GLY A 218 -5.49 3.79 32.85
CA GLY A 218 -4.67 4.88 32.31
C GLY A 218 -5.49 6.06 31.81
N VAL A 219 -6.73 5.83 31.36
CA VAL A 219 -7.62 6.87 30.82
C VAL A 219 -8.20 7.69 31.96
N THR A 220 -7.73 8.93 32.15
CA THR A 220 -8.14 9.86 33.24
C THR A 220 -9.25 10.81 32.81
N SER A 221 -9.41 11.04 31.49
CA SER A 221 -10.44 11.92 30.92
C SER A 221 -10.93 11.44 29.56
N VAL A 222 -12.18 11.77 29.25
CA VAL A 222 -12.82 11.45 27.98
C VAL A 222 -13.40 12.74 27.39
N ALA A 223 -13.05 13.03 26.16
CA ALA A 223 -13.60 14.13 25.36
C ALA A 223 -14.61 13.56 24.34
N ILE A 224 -15.86 13.94 24.49
CA ILE A 224 -16.95 13.54 23.58
C ILE A 224 -17.76 14.77 23.20
N ASP A 225 -18.30 14.79 21.96
CA ASP A 225 -19.32 15.76 21.62
C ASP A 225 -20.63 15.38 22.35
N LEU A 226 -21.26 16.39 22.98
CA LEU A 226 -22.48 16.19 23.76
C LEU A 226 -23.69 15.99 22.80
N HIS A 227 -23.80 14.79 22.23
CA HIS A 227 -24.99 14.34 21.56
C HIS A 227 -25.80 13.42 22.49
N GLU A 228 -27.13 13.52 22.48
CA GLU A 228 -28.03 12.77 23.40
C GLU A 228 -27.81 11.25 23.43
N GLY A 229 -27.23 10.67 22.34
CA GLY A 229 -26.92 9.24 22.27
C GLY A 229 -25.72 8.77 23.10
N LYS A 230 -24.79 9.66 23.46
CA LYS A 230 -23.56 9.31 24.23
C LYS A 230 -23.66 9.60 25.73
N ALA A 231 -24.63 10.38 26.17
CA ALA A 231 -24.83 10.73 27.58
C ALA A 231 -25.12 9.52 28.48
N GLY A 232 -25.34 8.34 27.90
CA GLY A 232 -25.56 7.08 28.61
C GLY A 232 -24.34 6.17 28.76
N ALA A 233 -23.17 6.54 28.18
CA ALA A 233 -21.95 5.77 28.43
C ALA A 233 -21.63 5.74 29.92
N ARG A 234 -21.44 4.53 30.45
CA ARG A 234 -21.13 4.35 31.87
C ARG A 234 -19.89 5.20 32.25
N PRO A 235 -19.96 6.04 33.27
CA PRO A 235 -18.76 6.63 33.83
C PRO A 235 -17.81 5.49 34.21
N MET A 236 -16.53 5.58 33.82
CA MET A 236 -15.51 4.66 34.32
C MET A 236 -15.40 4.92 35.84
N THR A 237 -16.26 4.25 36.63
CA THR A 237 -16.21 4.32 38.09
C THR A 237 -15.05 3.46 38.54
N LYS A 238 -14.09 4.09 39.24
CA LYS A 238 -13.15 3.36 40.08
C LYS A 238 -13.94 2.41 41.00
N PRO A 239 -13.43 1.18 41.17
CA PRO A 239 -13.93 0.30 42.23
C PRO A 239 -13.76 0.89 43.62
#